data_e11b7582a511cf1af0d0feafb9337d09
#
_entry.id   e11b7582a511cf1af0d0feafb9337d09
#
_cell.length_a   1.000
_cell.length_b   1.000
_cell.length_c   1.000
_cell.angle_alpha   90.00
_cell.angle_beta   90.00
_cell.angle_gamma   90.00
#
_symmetry.space_group_name_H-M   'P 1'
#
loop_
_entity.id
_entity.type
_entity.pdbx_description
1 polymer ?
#
loop_
_entity_poly.entity_id
_entity_poly.type
_entity_poly.pdbx_seq_one_letter_code
_entity_poly.pdbx_strand_id
1 'polypeptide(L)'
;MANPPPMTINTEALYKVTITTDRGDIVMELDPSLAPQTVNNFVSLARDGYYDNLTFHRVVPEFVIQGGCPEGSGRGGPGYKFADEPVKGEYTLGAVAMANAGPNTNGSQFFICIDDCRRKLAPSYNLFGFVTDGMDVALAVDRGDVMKKVTVEEHPRN
;
A
#
# COMPACT_ATOMS: atom_id res chain seq x y z
N MET A 1 16.32 9.80 -14.67
CA MET A 1 15.18 9.63 -13.77
C MET A 1 14.38 8.38 -14.13
N ALA A 2 14.03 7.59 -13.14
CA ALA A 2 13.19 6.44 -13.39
C ALA A 2 11.78 6.88 -13.80
N ASN A 3 11.11 6.06 -14.57
CA ASN A 3 9.71 6.24 -14.94
C ASN A 3 8.85 5.24 -14.17
N PRO A 4 7.56 5.51 -13.99
CA PRO A 4 6.64 4.50 -13.46
C PRO A 4 6.72 3.22 -14.28
N PRO A 5 6.53 2.04 -13.65
CA PRO A 5 6.61 0.78 -14.37
C PRO A 5 5.59 0.70 -15.50
N PRO A 6 5.93 0.11 -16.65
CA PRO A 6 4.93 -0.16 -17.68
C PRO A 6 3.88 -1.12 -17.12
N MET A 7 2.66 -1.06 -17.68
CA MET A 7 1.56 -1.90 -17.25
C MET A 7 1.86 -3.36 -17.58
N THR A 8 2.13 -4.17 -16.56
CA THR A 8 2.48 -5.59 -16.71
C THR A 8 1.52 -6.51 -15.96
N ILE A 9 0.65 -5.95 -15.12
CA ILE A 9 -0.32 -6.77 -14.39
C ILE A 9 -1.52 -7.11 -15.25
N ASN A 10 -2.25 -8.14 -14.83
CA ASN A 10 -3.55 -8.46 -15.40
C ASN A 10 -4.61 -7.62 -14.67
N THR A 11 -5.18 -6.63 -15.36
CA THR A 11 -6.14 -5.72 -14.74
C THR A 11 -7.47 -6.38 -14.40
N GLU A 12 -7.69 -7.61 -14.84
CA GLU A 12 -8.90 -8.38 -14.53
C GLU A 12 -8.69 -9.39 -13.39
N ALA A 13 -7.48 -9.46 -12.85
CA ALA A 13 -7.15 -10.32 -11.71
C ALA A 13 -7.19 -9.53 -10.39
N LEU A 14 -7.10 -10.26 -9.29
CA LEU A 14 -6.84 -9.71 -7.96
C LEU A 14 -5.43 -10.08 -7.55
N TYR A 15 -4.80 -9.28 -6.71
CA TYR A 15 -3.44 -9.53 -6.26
C TYR A 15 -3.41 -9.64 -4.74
N LYS A 16 -3.03 -10.82 -4.26
CA LYS A 16 -2.86 -11.08 -2.84
C LYS A 16 -1.43 -10.72 -2.44
N VAL A 17 -1.29 -9.78 -1.52
CA VAL A 17 0.00 -9.35 -0.99
C VAL A 17 0.11 -9.81 0.45
N THR A 18 1.22 -10.46 0.80
CA THR A 18 1.52 -10.85 2.16
C THR A 18 2.72 -10.07 2.65
N ILE A 19 2.53 -9.30 3.72
CA ILE A 19 3.60 -8.58 4.42
C ILE A 19 3.96 -9.38 5.67
N THR A 20 5.17 -9.92 5.71
CA THR A 20 5.66 -10.70 6.85
C THR A 20 6.37 -9.78 7.83
N THR A 21 5.95 -9.80 9.08
CA THR A 21 6.57 -9.04 10.17
C THR A 21 6.90 -9.97 11.33
N ASP A 22 7.63 -9.47 12.33
CA ASP A 22 7.91 -10.24 13.54
C ASP A 22 6.65 -10.51 14.37
N ARG A 23 5.56 -9.79 14.10
CA ARG A 23 4.28 -9.96 14.80
C ARG A 23 3.32 -10.89 14.09
N GLY A 24 3.67 -11.31 12.88
CA GLY A 24 2.84 -12.15 12.01
C GLY A 24 2.68 -11.52 10.64
N ASP A 25 1.75 -12.07 9.87
CA ASP A 25 1.50 -11.64 8.49
C ASP A 25 0.29 -10.72 8.39
N ILE A 26 0.43 -9.71 7.55
CA ILE A 26 -0.69 -8.86 7.11
C ILE A 26 -0.95 -9.24 5.65
N VAL A 27 -2.17 -9.66 5.34
CA VAL A 27 -2.56 -10.04 3.99
C VAL A 27 -3.51 -9.00 3.42
N MET A 28 -3.19 -8.49 2.24
CA MET A 28 -3.99 -7.50 1.53
C MET A 28 -4.44 -8.06 0.20
N GLU A 29 -5.62 -7.67 -0.23
CA GLU A 29 -6.07 -7.93 -1.59
C GLU A 29 -6.08 -6.61 -2.35
N LEU A 30 -5.29 -6.53 -3.41
CA LEU A 30 -5.22 -5.37 -4.27
C LEU A 30 -6.11 -5.59 -5.49
N ASP A 31 -6.90 -4.59 -5.82
CA ASP A 31 -7.90 -4.67 -6.88
C ASP A 31 -7.62 -3.62 -7.96
N PRO A 32 -7.15 -4.04 -9.16
CA PRO A 32 -6.88 -3.10 -10.24
C PRO A 32 -8.10 -2.30 -10.70
N SER A 33 -9.32 -2.80 -10.44
CA SER A 33 -10.52 -2.05 -10.80
C SER A 33 -10.68 -0.78 -9.95
N LEU A 34 -10.05 -0.75 -8.77
CA LEU A 34 -10.05 0.44 -7.92
C LEU A 34 -9.03 1.47 -8.40
N ALA A 35 -7.83 1.03 -8.78
CA ALA A 35 -6.74 1.92 -9.18
C ALA A 35 -5.68 1.12 -9.95
N PRO A 36 -5.84 0.95 -11.26
CA PRO A 36 -4.96 0.04 -12.03
C PRO A 36 -3.50 0.45 -12.03
N GLN A 37 -3.20 1.73 -12.16
CA GLN A 37 -1.81 2.22 -12.14
C GLN A 37 -1.16 2.00 -10.79
N THR A 38 -1.92 2.23 -9.71
CA THR A 38 -1.43 2.06 -8.35
C THR A 38 -1.13 0.60 -8.05
N VAL A 39 -2.05 -0.31 -8.41
CA VAL A 39 -1.82 -1.75 -8.22
C VAL A 39 -0.62 -2.21 -9.02
N ASN A 40 -0.51 -1.78 -10.28
CA ASN A 40 0.64 -2.12 -11.12
C ASN A 40 1.95 -1.66 -10.50
N ASN A 41 1.99 -0.43 -10.00
CA ASN A 41 3.16 0.13 -9.36
C ASN A 41 3.56 -0.69 -8.12
N PHE A 42 2.60 -0.95 -7.24
CA PHE A 42 2.87 -1.70 -6.01
C PHE A 42 3.36 -3.12 -6.32
N VAL A 43 2.67 -3.82 -7.21
CA VAL A 43 3.03 -5.19 -7.59
C VAL A 43 4.42 -5.24 -8.21
N SER A 44 4.73 -4.30 -9.11
CA SER A 44 6.05 -4.23 -9.74
C SER A 44 7.16 -4.02 -8.72
N LEU A 45 6.97 -3.07 -7.80
CA LEU A 45 7.96 -2.81 -6.75
C LEU A 45 8.11 -4.02 -5.81
N ALA A 46 7.00 -4.63 -5.41
CA ALA A 46 7.03 -5.77 -4.51
C ALA A 46 7.75 -6.98 -5.15
N ARG A 47 7.49 -7.24 -6.43
CA ARG A 47 8.16 -8.32 -7.16
C ARG A 47 9.65 -8.11 -7.31
N ASP A 48 10.10 -6.86 -7.34
CA ASP A 48 11.52 -6.50 -7.40
C ASP A 48 12.19 -6.54 -6.02
N GLY A 49 11.46 -6.88 -4.96
CA GLY A 49 12.00 -6.89 -3.61
C GLY A 49 12.15 -5.52 -2.99
N TYR A 50 11.56 -4.50 -3.58
CA TYR A 50 11.70 -3.10 -3.14
C TYR A 50 11.27 -2.89 -1.69
N TYR A 51 10.17 -3.53 -1.28
CA TYR A 51 9.61 -3.36 0.05
C TYR A 51 10.28 -4.22 1.12
N ASP A 52 11.10 -5.19 0.73
CA ASP A 52 11.75 -6.09 1.68
C ASP A 52 12.68 -5.28 2.60
N ASN A 53 12.53 -5.48 3.90
CA ASN A 53 13.30 -4.80 4.96
C ASN A 53 12.99 -3.30 5.11
N LEU A 54 11.96 -2.78 4.47
CA LEU A 54 11.47 -1.44 4.75
C LEU A 54 10.61 -1.44 6.01
N THR A 55 10.38 -0.27 6.59
CA THR A 55 9.70 -0.15 7.87
C THR A 55 8.33 0.50 7.73
N PHE A 56 7.49 0.28 8.74
CA PHE A 56 6.35 1.15 9.02
C PHE A 56 6.90 2.35 9.81
N HIS A 57 7.32 3.38 9.10
CA HIS A 57 8.01 4.52 9.69
C HIS A 57 7.07 5.52 10.38
N ARG A 58 5.76 5.38 10.15
CA ARG A 58 4.75 6.25 10.75
C ARG A 58 3.58 5.41 11.22
N VAL A 59 3.26 5.53 12.50
CA VAL A 59 2.10 4.87 13.11
C VAL A 59 1.32 5.93 13.87
N VAL A 60 0.07 6.13 13.48
CA VAL A 60 -0.82 7.09 14.15
C VAL A 60 -1.99 6.29 14.73
N PRO A 61 -2.08 6.16 16.06
CA PRO A 61 -3.16 5.42 16.71
C PRO A 61 -4.54 5.91 16.25
N GLU A 62 -5.46 4.97 16.07
CA GLU A 62 -6.83 5.25 15.65
C GLU A 62 -6.92 5.91 14.27
N PHE A 63 -5.88 5.75 13.46
CA PHE A 63 -5.82 6.33 12.13
C PHE A 63 -5.16 5.37 11.14
N VAL A 64 -3.83 5.43 10.98
CA VAL A 64 -3.13 4.65 9.96
C VAL A 64 -1.79 4.13 10.46
N ILE A 65 -1.31 3.06 9.78
CA ILE A 65 0.10 2.69 9.75
C ILE A 65 0.60 2.93 8.33
N GLN A 66 1.79 3.50 8.18
CA GLN A 66 2.33 3.92 6.89
C GLN A 66 3.76 3.45 6.74
N GLY A 67 4.07 2.91 5.58
CA GLY A 67 5.39 2.40 5.28
C GLY A 67 5.73 2.50 3.80
N GLY A 68 6.85 1.88 3.41
CA GLY A 68 7.28 1.84 2.01
C GLY A 68 8.23 2.96 1.60
N CYS A 69 8.75 3.72 2.57
CA CYS A 69 9.79 4.70 2.30
C CYS A 69 11.16 4.01 2.38
N PRO A 70 11.97 4.02 1.30
CA PRO A 70 13.26 3.34 1.32
C PRO A 70 14.24 3.91 2.34
N GLU A 71 14.09 5.18 2.71
CA GLU A 71 14.94 5.83 3.71
C GLU A 71 14.37 5.76 5.12
N GLY A 72 13.12 5.35 5.27
CA GLY A 72 12.44 5.36 6.56
C GLY A 72 12.12 6.75 7.11
N SER A 73 12.28 7.79 6.29
CA SER A 73 12.12 9.19 6.72
C SER A 73 10.76 9.79 6.36
N GLY A 74 10.02 9.14 5.47
CA GLY A 74 8.80 9.68 4.89
C GLY A 74 9.05 10.56 3.66
N ARG A 75 10.30 10.78 3.28
CA ARG A 75 10.67 11.61 2.13
C ARG A 75 11.15 10.84 0.93
N GLY A 76 11.52 9.57 1.11
CA GLY A 76 12.05 8.75 0.04
C GLY A 76 10.97 8.11 -0.81
N GLY A 77 11.35 7.71 -2.02
CA GLY A 77 10.47 7.04 -2.95
C GLY A 77 11.27 6.32 -4.03
N PRO A 78 10.59 5.82 -5.07
CA PRO A 78 11.23 4.97 -6.08
C PRO A 78 11.96 5.74 -7.18
N GLY A 79 12.08 7.06 -7.05
CA GLY A 79 12.75 7.89 -8.05
C GLY A 79 11.83 8.42 -9.15
N TYR A 80 10.54 8.22 -9.01
CA TYR A 80 9.51 8.73 -9.93
C TYR A 80 8.23 9.04 -9.15
N LYS A 81 7.31 9.74 -9.80
CA LYS A 81 5.97 9.99 -9.27
C LYS A 81 4.95 9.62 -10.33
N PHE A 82 3.75 9.26 -9.90
CA PHE A 82 2.67 8.98 -10.84
C PHE A 82 1.36 9.65 -10.39
N ALA A 83 0.43 9.73 -11.34
CA ALA A 83 -0.79 10.52 -11.19
C ALA A 83 -1.77 9.93 -10.20
N ASP A 84 -2.61 10.79 -9.64
CA ASP A 84 -3.75 10.37 -8.84
C ASP A 84 -4.77 9.66 -9.73
N GLU A 85 -5.40 8.65 -9.15
CA GLU A 85 -6.50 7.91 -9.79
C GLU A 85 -7.78 8.19 -9.02
N PRO A 86 -8.95 8.14 -9.68
CA PRO A 86 -10.22 8.38 -8.98
C PRO A 86 -10.42 7.41 -7.83
N VAL A 87 -10.86 7.92 -6.70
CA VAL A 87 -11.16 7.09 -5.52
C VAL A 87 -12.54 6.47 -5.70
N LYS A 88 -12.59 5.14 -5.79
CA LYS A 88 -13.80 4.38 -6.11
C LYS A 88 -14.37 3.60 -4.93
N GLY A 89 -14.01 3.96 -3.72
CA GLY A 89 -14.47 3.30 -2.51
C GLY A 89 -14.26 4.20 -1.31
N GLU A 90 -14.31 3.61 -0.14
CA GLU A 90 -14.21 4.34 1.11
C GLU A 90 -13.03 3.85 1.96
N TYR A 91 -12.48 4.75 2.76
CA TYR A 91 -11.36 4.42 3.67
C TYR A 91 -11.89 3.80 4.96
N THR A 92 -12.45 2.61 4.84
CA THR A 92 -12.93 1.83 5.99
C THR A 92 -11.75 1.18 6.72
N LEU A 93 -12.01 0.54 7.86
CA LEU A 93 -10.99 -0.24 8.56
C LEU A 93 -10.35 -1.24 7.59
N GLY A 94 -9.02 -1.25 7.51
CA GLY A 94 -8.27 -2.14 6.63
C GLY A 94 -8.05 -1.61 5.21
N ALA A 95 -8.58 -0.44 4.87
CA ALA A 95 -8.35 0.15 3.54
C ALA A 95 -6.85 0.41 3.31
N VAL A 96 -6.38 0.12 2.09
CA VAL A 96 -4.99 0.32 1.67
C VAL A 96 -4.96 1.37 0.59
N ALA A 97 -4.19 2.43 0.81
CA ALA A 97 -4.12 3.54 -0.13
C ALA A 97 -2.69 4.11 -0.19
N MET A 98 -2.41 4.89 -1.25
CA MET A 98 -1.10 5.50 -1.42
C MET A 98 -1.00 6.80 -0.62
N ALA A 99 0.08 6.93 0.13
CA ALA A 99 0.45 8.21 0.71
C ALA A 99 0.97 9.13 -0.40
N ASN A 100 0.80 10.44 -0.24
CA ASN A 100 1.31 11.42 -1.19
C ASN A 100 1.68 12.72 -0.48
N ALA A 101 2.34 13.60 -1.21
CA ALA A 101 2.73 14.93 -0.74
C ALA A 101 2.01 16.04 -1.52
N GLY A 102 0.79 15.77 -1.93
CA GLY A 102 -0.03 16.65 -2.74
C GLY A 102 -0.43 15.98 -4.07
N PRO A 103 -1.10 16.71 -4.98
CA PRO A 103 -1.59 16.11 -6.22
C PRO A 103 -0.47 15.48 -7.06
N ASN A 104 -0.74 14.28 -7.57
CA ASN A 104 0.11 13.57 -8.53
C ASN A 104 1.54 13.33 -8.02
N THR A 105 1.67 12.99 -6.73
CA THR A 105 2.98 12.71 -6.11
C THR A 105 3.08 11.29 -5.55
N ASN A 106 2.31 10.36 -6.08
CA ASN A 106 2.37 8.96 -5.65
C ASN A 106 3.71 8.33 -6.01
N GLY A 107 4.24 7.53 -5.11
CA GLY A 107 5.52 6.84 -5.31
C GLY A 107 5.49 5.42 -4.76
N SER A 108 6.12 5.17 -3.63
CA SER A 108 6.15 3.84 -3.01
C SER A 108 5.48 3.78 -1.64
N GLN A 109 5.28 4.91 -0.97
CA GLN A 109 4.71 4.91 0.37
C GLN A 109 3.21 4.64 0.32
N PHE A 110 2.75 3.78 1.21
CA PHE A 110 1.34 3.43 1.33
C PHE A 110 0.94 3.42 2.81
N PHE A 111 -0.36 3.46 3.05
CA PHE A 111 -0.87 3.32 4.41
C PHE A 111 -2.02 2.31 4.47
N ILE A 112 -2.20 1.76 5.65
CA ILE A 112 -3.34 0.89 5.98
C ILE A 112 -4.14 1.60 7.06
N CYS A 113 -5.45 1.73 6.84
CA CYS A 113 -6.33 2.30 7.85
C CYS A 113 -6.52 1.31 9.00
N ILE A 114 -6.14 1.72 10.20
CA ILE A 114 -6.32 0.91 11.41
C ILE A 114 -7.53 1.35 12.24
N ASP A 115 -8.39 2.14 11.62
CA ASP A 115 -9.69 2.57 12.15
C ASP A 115 -10.57 2.89 10.94
N ASP A 116 -11.82 3.21 11.20
CA ASP A 116 -12.70 3.74 10.17
C ASP A 116 -12.27 5.18 9.87
N CYS A 117 -11.67 5.39 8.70
CA CYS A 117 -11.10 6.68 8.31
C CYS A 117 -11.97 7.45 7.34
N ARG A 118 -13.24 7.05 7.14
CA ARG A 118 -14.14 7.70 6.18
C ARG A 118 -14.34 9.18 6.48
N ARG A 119 -14.25 9.58 7.75
CA ARG A 119 -14.41 10.99 8.17
C ARG A 119 -13.09 11.67 8.48
N LYS A 120 -11.97 10.95 8.35
CA LYS A 120 -10.63 11.45 8.71
C LYS A 120 -9.78 11.75 7.49
N LEU A 121 -10.19 11.28 6.30
CA LEU A 121 -9.44 11.43 5.06
C LEU A 121 -10.32 11.99 3.96
N ALA A 122 -9.80 12.99 3.24
CA ALA A 122 -10.38 13.44 1.98
C ALA A 122 -10.10 12.39 0.89
N PRO A 123 -10.90 12.33 -0.20
CA PRO A 123 -10.68 11.35 -1.28
C PRO A 123 -9.53 11.76 -2.20
N SER A 124 -8.36 11.96 -1.61
CA SER A 124 -7.15 12.44 -2.27
C SER A 124 -6.04 11.40 -2.34
N TYR A 125 -6.32 10.18 -1.89
CA TYR A 125 -5.33 9.10 -1.81
C TYR A 125 -5.83 7.92 -2.63
N ASN A 126 -4.98 7.45 -3.54
CA ASN A 126 -5.34 6.32 -4.42
C ASN A 126 -5.67 5.08 -3.58
N LEU A 127 -6.95 4.76 -3.49
CA LEU A 127 -7.44 3.57 -2.81
C LEU A 127 -7.29 2.38 -3.75
N PHE A 128 -6.55 1.34 -3.33
CA PHE A 128 -6.25 0.24 -4.24
C PHE A 128 -6.40 -1.16 -3.64
N GLY A 129 -6.78 -1.28 -2.39
CA GLY A 129 -6.98 -2.59 -1.80
C GLY A 129 -7.50 -2.54 -0.37
N PHE A 130 -7.62 -3.73 0.22
CA PHE A 130 -8.10 -3.90 1.60
C PHE A 130 -7.36 -5.05 2.26
N VAL A 131 -7.16 -4.95 3.56
CA VAL A 131 -6.65 -6.07 4.36
C VAL A 131 -7.74 -7.14 4.44
N THR A 132 -7.36 -8.37 4.11
CA THR A 132 -8.27 -9.52 4.13
C THR A 132 -7.96 -10.50 5.27
N ASP A 133 -6.76 -10.45 5.82
CA ASP A 133 -6.35 -11.29 6.95
C ASP A 133 -5.22 -10.59 7.69
N GLY A 134 -5.07 -10.89 8.99
CA GLY A 134 -4.01 -10.30 9.80
C GLY A 134 -4.28 -8.87 10.23
N MET A 135 -5.54 -8.45 10.30
CA MET A 135 -5.86 -7.10 10.78
C MET A 135 -5.41 -6.89 12.21
N ASP A 136 -5.44 -7.94 13.03
CA ASP A 136 -4.91 -7.91 14.40
C ASP A 136 -3.39 -7.61 14.40
N VAL A 137 -2.65 -8.13 13.43
CA VAL A 137 -1.23 -7.81 13.27
C VAL A 137 -1.05 -6.35 12.89
N ALA A 138 -1.84 -5.86 11.94
CA ALA A 138 -1.78 -4.45 11.51
C ALA A 138 -2.06 -3.51 12.68
N LEU A 139 -3.04 -3.87 13.53
CA LEU A 139 -3.38 -3.07 14.71
C LEU A 139 -2.27 -3.08 15.76
N ALA A 140 -1.40 -4.09 15.76
CA ALA A 140 -0.31 -4.23 16.73
C ALA A 140 1.02 -3.63 16.26
N VAL A 141 1.10 -3.17 14.99
CA VAL A 141 2.34 -2.62 14.43
C VAL A 141 2.76 -1.38 15.20
N ASP A 142 4.04 -1.33 15.57
CA ASP A 142 4.68 -0.17 16.17
C ASP A 142 5.57 0.53 15.14
N ARG A 143 5.80 1.81 15.37
CA ARG A 143 6.71 2.59 14.55
C ARG A 143 8.09 1.94 14.49
N GLY A 144 8.59 1.72 13.30
CA GLY A 144 9.88 1.09 13.07
C GLY A 144 9.82 -0.41 12.85
N ASP A 145 8.64 -1.03 13.01
CA ASP A 145 8.49 -2.45 12.69
C ASP A 145 8.84 -2.71 11.23
N VAL A 146 9.51 -3.84 10.98
CA VAL A 146 10.09 -4.16 9.67
C VAL A 146 9.14 -5.05 8.89
N MET A 147 8.93 -4.69 7.60
CA MET A 147 8.37 -5.58 6.60
C MET A 147 9.50 -6.49 6.14
N LYS A 148 9.59 -7.68 6.71
CA LYS A 148 10.72 -8.60 6.46
C LYS A 148 10.69 -9.13 5.04
N LYS A 149 9.47 -9.36 4.53
CA LYS A 149 9.24 -9.88 3.19
C LYS A 149 7.88 -9.39 2.72
N VAL A 150 7.79 -9.02 1.45
CA VAL A 150 6.52 -8.66 0.82
C VAL A 150 6.39 -9.50 -0.45
N THR A 151 5.39 -10.37 -0.48
CA THR A 151 5.17 -11.30 -1.61
C THR A 151 3.85 -11.01 -2.28
N VAL A 152 3.75 -11.36 -3.56
CA VAL A 152 2.55 -11.11 -4.37
C VAL A 152 2.13 -12.39 -5.08
N GLU A 153 0.83 -12.70 -5.01
CA GLU A 153 0.23 -13.79 -5.79
C GLU A 153 -0.92 -13.23 -6.63
N GLU A 154 -0.96 -13.58 -7.90
CA GLU A 154 -2.08 -13.24 -8.77
C GLU A 154 -3.18 -14.27 -8.59
N HIS A 155 -4.41 -13.81 -8.43
CA HIS A 155 -5.58 -14.66 -8.28
C HIS A 155 -6.66 -14.24 -9.27
N PRO A 156 -7.41 -15.19 -9.84
CA PRO A 156 -8.51 -14.82 -10.72
C PRO A 156 -9.60 -14.11 -9.94
N ARG A 157 -10.26 -13.19 -10.61
CA ARG A 157 -11.45 -12.54 -10.07
C ARG A 157 -12.65 -13.46 -10.28
N ASN A 158 -13.36 -13.73 -9.21
CA ASN A 158 -14.56 -14.58 -9.26
C ASN A 158 -15.82 -13.76 -9.46
#